data_35f904ae2feab5c183508b07ae1495d3
#
_entry.id   35f904ae2feab5c183508b07ae1495d3
#
_cell.length_a   1.000
_cell.length_b   1.000
_cell.length_c   1.000
_cell.angle_alpha   90.00
_cell.angle_beta   90.00
_cell.angle_gamma   90.00
#
_symmetry.space_group_name_H-M   'P 1'
#
loop_
_entity.id
_entity.type
_entity.pdbx_description
1 polymer ?
#
loop_
_entity_poly.entity_id
_entity_poly.type
_entity_poly.pdbx_seq_one_letter_code
_entity_poly.pdbx_strand_id
1 'polypeptide(L)'
;MTNESELIRRYSGAFTEQECDEYVNYINTLENNSFLEQDDRSVQHVDHKSIRSSYSFDLPSVSYLSEKIIPKFHPCVNEYLNTFILQGKFFVYDLKIKKIPIGGGFHSWHYENGNVVNCLRQFVIQLYLNDNFDAGETEFLHQHRREIPKKGD
;
A
#
# COMPACT_ATOMS: atom_id res chain seq x y z
N MET A 1 26.95 -1.51 10.05
CA MET A 1 26.10 -0.43 9.50
C MET A 1 25.18 -1.08 8.49
N THR A 2 23.90 -1.13 8.77
CA THR A 2 22.88 -1.61 7.80
C THR A 2 22.86 -0.63 6.63
N ASN A 3 22.93 -1.15 5.43
CA ASN A 3 22.80 -0.35 4.22
C ASN A 3 21.35 0.19 4.18
N GLU A 4 21.16 1.49 4.04
CA GLU A 4 19.82 2.10 4.03
C GLU A 4 18.90 1.50 2.96
N SER A 5 19.45 0.96 1.88
CA SER A 5 18.68 0.24 0.87
C SER A 5 18.05 -1.06 1.40
N GLU A 6 18.57 -1.63 2.48
CA GLU A 6 18.03 -2.83 3.11
C GLU A 6 16.72 -2.58 3.87
N LEU A 7 16.42 -1.32 4.21
CA LEU A 7 15.15 -0.95 4.85
C LEU A 7 13.95 -1.12 3.92
N ILE A 8 14.18 -1.29 2.63
CA ILE A 8 13.14 -1.56 1.64
C ILE A 8 13.18 -3.04 1.32
N ARG A 9 12.15 -3.77 1.72
CA ARG A 9 12.01 -5.20 1.48
C ARG A 9 10.92 -5.48 0.46
N ARG A 10 11.17 -6.46 -0.38
CA ARG A 10 10.21 -7.00 -1.34
C ARG A 10 9.96 -8.47 -1.00
N TYR A 11 8.69 -8.83 -0.97
CA TYR A 11 8.22 -10.18 -0.66
C TYR A 11 7.50 -10.74 -1.88
N SER A 12 8.27 -11.32 -2.80
CA SER A 12 7.73 -11.78 -4.07
C SER A 12 6.80 -12.97 -3.89
N GLY A 13 5.63 -12.87 -4.50
CA GLY A 13 4.61 -13.90 -4.44
C GLY A 13 3.96 -14.06 -3.06
N ALA A 14 3.96 -13.01 -2.24
CA ALA A 14 3.23 -13.01 -0.96
C ALA A 14 1.73 -13.26 -1.17
N PHE A 15 1.22 -12.85 -2.33
CA PHE A 15 -0.14 -13.12 -2.77
C PHE A 15 -0.12 -13.82 -4.13
N THR A 16 -1.04 -14.76 -4.32
CA THR A 16 -1.22 -15.42 -5.61
C THR A 16 -1.88 -14.50 -6.64
N GLU A 17 -1.66 -14.75 -7.91
CA GLU A 17 -2.33 -14.00 -8.98
C GLU A 17 -3.85 -14.08 -8.87
N GLN A 18 -4.38 -15.25 -8.52
CA GLN A 18 -5.81 -15.46 -8.34
C GLN A 18 -6.38 -14.57 -7.22
N GLU A 19 -5.69 -14.47 -6.08
CA GLU A 19 -6.11 -13.59 -4.98
C GLU A 19 -6.10 -12.13 -5.41
N CYS A 20 -5.07 -11.72 -6.13
CA CYS A 20 -5.01 -10.36 -6.66
C CYS A 20 -6.18 -10.05 -7.60
N ASP A 21 -6.53 -11.00 -8.49
CA ASP A 21 -7.68 -10.86 -9.39
C ASP A 21 -9.02 -10.80 -8.62
N GLU A 22 -9.16 -11.62 -7.59
CA GLU A 22 -10.34 -11.56 -6.70
C GLU A 22 -10.46 -10.17 -6.04
N TYR A 23 -9.36 -9.61 -5.55
CA TYR A 23 -9.36 -8.29 -4.93
C TYR A 23 -9.65 -7.17 -5.93
N VAL A 24 -9.08 -7.24 -7.13
CA VAL A 24 -9.38 -6.28 -8.21
C VAL A 24 -10.85 -6.31 -8.58
N ASN A 25 -11.43 -7.51 -8.73
CA ASN A 25 -12.85 -7.66 -9.02
C ASN A 25 -13.73 -7.08 -7.92
N TYR A 26 -13.38 -7.32 -6.67
CA TYR A 26 -14.09 -6.75 -5.53
C TYR A 26 -13.99 -5.21 -5.51
N ILE A 27 -12.79 -4.65 -5.73
CA ILE A 27 -12.58 -3.21 -5.80
C ILE A 27 -13.40 -2.57 -6.94
N ASN A 28 -13.48 -3.22 -8.09
CA ASN A 28 -14.32 -2.76 -9.19
C ASN A 28 -15.83 -2.74 -8.80
N THR A 29 -16.26 -3.71 -7.99
CA THR A 29 -17.63 -3.71 -7.44
C THR A 29 -17.85 -2.53 -6.50
N LEU A 30 -16.87 -2.20 -5.65
CA LEU A 30 -16.95 -1.02 -4.78
C LEU A 30 -16.99 0.28 -5.59
N GLU A 31 -16.22 0.37 -6.65
CA GLU A 31 -16.23 1.55 -7.54
C GLU A 31 -17.61 1.74 -8.18
N ASN A 32 -18.20 0.67 -8.71
CA ASN A 32 -19.51 0.70 -9.33
C ASN A 32 -20.62 1.13 -8.34
N ASN A 33 -20.44 0.89 -7.05
CA ASN A 33 -21.34 1.30 -5.98
C ASN A 33 -20.94 2.65 -5.34
N SER A 34 -20.04 3.41 -5.96
CA SER A 34 -19.58 4.72 -5.49
C SER A 34 -18.94 4.74 -4.10
N PHE A 35 -18.33 3.65 -3.68
CA PHE A 35 -17.55 3.59 -2.44
C PHE A 35 -16.11 4.10 -2.60
N LEU A 36 -15.65 4.33 -3.82
CA LEU A 36 -14.35 4.93 -4.12
C LEU A 36 -14.50 6.45 -4.19
N GLU A 37 -13.65 7.15 -3.45
CA GLU A 37 -13.56 8.60 -3.47
C GLU A 37 -12.37 9.04 -4.33
N GLN A 38 -12.56 10.13 -5.08
CA GLN A 38 -11.45 10.79 -5.75
C GLN A 38 -10.57 11.45 -4.69
N ASP A 39 -9.29 11.09 -4.65
CA ASP A 39 -8.32 11.78 -3.80
C ASP A 39 -7.86 13.05 -4.53
N ASP A 40 -8.60 14.13 -4.32
CA ASP A 40 -8.29 15.42 -4.92
C ASP A 40 -7.20 16.14 -4.11
N ARG A 41 -5.96 15.84 -4.45
CA ARG A 41 -4.80 16.60 -4.02
C ARG A 41 -4.18 17.31 -5.21
N SER A 42 -4.95 18.18 -5.83
CA SER A 42 -4.60 18.90 -7.05
C SER A 42 -3.24 19.61 -6.97
N VAL A 43 -2.85 20.07 -5.80
CA VAL A 43 -1.54 20.70 -5.55
C VAL A 43 -0.38 19.70 -5.66
N GLN A 44 -0.66 18.42 -5.51
CA GLN A 44 0.35 17.35 -5.49
C GLN A 44 0.22 16.42 -6.70
N HIS A 45 -0.58 16.77 -7.67
CA HIS A 45 -0.80 15.97 -8.88
C HIS A 45 -1.18 14.51 -8.60
N VAL A 46 -2.03 14.30 -7.61
CA VAL A 46 -2.56 12.98 -7.28
C VAL A 46 -3.83 12.76 -8.09
N ASP A 47 -3.79 11.77 -8.94
CA ASP A 47 -4.91 11.40 -9.79
C ASP A 47 -5.22 9.91 -9.60
N HIS A 48 -5.88 9.60 -8.50
CA HIS A 48 -6.30 8.24 -8.19
C HIS A 48 -7.58 8.24 -7.34
N LYS A 49 -8.35 7.18 -7.46
CA LYS A 49 -9.47 6.88 -6.58
C LYS A 49 -9.01 6.01 -5.43
N SER A 50 -9.51 6.25 -4.24
CA SER A 50 -9.14 5.48 -3.06
C SER A 50 -10.31 5.26 -2.11
N ILE A 51 -10.27 4.15 -1.40
CA ILE A 51 -11.03 3.92 -0.17
C ILE A 51 -10.05 4.03 0.98
N ARG A 52 -10.41 4.81 1.97
CA ARG A 52 -9.63 4.95 3.18
C ARG A 52 -10.37 4.32 4.35
N SER A 53 -9.70 3.46 5.08
CA SER A 53 -10.18 2.87 6.32
C SER A 53 -9.13 3.10 7.40
N SER A 54 -9.28 4.18 8.14
CA SER A 54 -8.25 4.56 9.10
C SER A 54 -8.47 4.02 10.51
N TYR A 55 -9.67 3.79 10.97
CA TYR A 55 -9.88 3.51 12.40
C TYR A 55 -10.90 2.45 12.73
N SER A 56 -11.73 2.11 11.83
CA SER A 56 -12.65 1.02 12.01
C SER A 56 -12.67 0.19 10.75
N PHE A 57 -12.26 -1.00 10.89
CA PHE A 57 -12.52 -2.02 9.90
C PHE A 57 -14.03 -2.38 9.87
N ASP A 58 -14.85 -1.49 10.40
CA ASP A 58 -16.29 -1.68 10.59
C ASP A 58 -17.11 -1.39 9.34
N LEU A 59 -16.52 -0.76 8.34
CA LEU A 59 -17.18 -0.64 7.04
C LEU A 59 -17.15 -2.02 6.35
N PRO A 60 -18.30 -2.63 6.09
CA PRO A 60 -18.37 -4.00 5.55
C PRO A 60 -17.50 -4.21 4.30
N SER A 61 -17.41 -3.19 3.46
CA SER A 61 -16.61 -3.21 2.23
C SER A 61 -15.11 -3.31 2.49
N VAL A 62 -14.62 -2.77 3.59
CA VAL A 62 -13.19 -2.79 3.93
C VAL A 62 -12.85 -3.97 4.81
N SER A 63 -13.77 -4.40 5.67
CA SER A 63 -13.61 -5.60 6.52
C SER A 63 -13.27 -6.82 5.68
N TYR A 64 -13.95 -7.01 4.57
CA TYR A 64 -13.70 -8.14 3.68
C TYR A 64 -12.23 -8.20 3.21
N LEU A 65 -11.68 -7.09 2.76
CA LEU A 65 -10.29 -7.03 2.31
C LEU A 65 -9.31 -7.11 3.49
N SER A 66 -9.60 -6.43 4.59
CA SER A 66 -8.72 -6.43 5.76
C SER A 66 -8.58 -7.83 6.37
N GLU A 67 -9.67 -8.58 6.48
CA GLU A 67 -9.67 -9.96 6.98
C GLU A 67 -8.84 -10.91 6.12
N LYS A 68 -8.73 -10.66 4.81
CA LYS A 68 -7.96 -11.48 3.89
C LYS A 68 -6.50 -11.03 3.75
N ILE A 69 -6.26 -9.75 3.70
CA ILE A 69 -4.96 -9.17 3.36
C ILE A 69 -4.06 -9.07 4.60
N ILE A 70 -4.59 -8.57 5.72
CA ILE A 70 -3.77 -8.31 6.92
C ILE A 70 -3.09 -9.58 7.45
N PRO A 71 -3.76 -10.74 7.57
CA PRO A 71 -3.08 -11.95 8.03
C PRO A 71 -1.92 -12.40 7.15
N LYS A 72 -1.99 -12.11 5.86
CA LYS A 72 -0.91 -12.44 4.91
C LYS A 72 0.29 -11.50 5.03
N PHE A 73 0.10 -10.28 5.48
CA PHE A 73 1.21 -9.38 5.79
C PHE A 73 1.97 -9.79 7.05
N HIS A 74 1.35 -10.48 8.00
CA HIS A 74 1.98 -10.82 9.28
C HIS A 74 3.33 -11.56 9.12
N PRO A 75 3.48 -12.59 8.29
CA PRO A 75 4.77 -13.24 8.10
C PRO A 75 5.86 -12.28 7.58
N CYS A 76 5.51 -11.42 6.61
CA CYS A 76 6.41 -10.43 6.03
C CYS A 76 6.85 -9.40 7.07
N VAL A 77 5.88 -8.89 7.85
CA VAL A 77 6.15 -7.93 8.93
C VAL A 77 7.02 -8.56 10.00
N ASN A 78 6.72 -9.78 10.44
CA ASN A 78 7.51 -10.47 11.45
C ASN A 78 8.95 -10.72 10.98
N GLU A 79 9.15 -11.12 9.73
CA GLU A 79 10.48 -11.26 9.15
C GLU A 79 11.23 -9.93 9.16
N TYR A 80 10.58 -8.86 8.72
CA TYR A 80 11.14 -7.51 8.70
C TYR A 80 11.56 -7.05 10.11
N LEU A 81 10.66 -7.16 11.09
CA LEU A 81 10.92 -6.76 12.47
C LEU A 81 12.07 -7.55 13.09
N ASN A 82 12.13 -8.85 12.83
CA ASN A 82 13.22 -9.70 13.30
C ASN A 82 14.55 -9.36 12.64
N THR A 83 14.56 -9.10 11.34
CA THR A 83 15.77 -8.71 10.60
C THR A 83 16.42 -7.45 11.15
N PHE A 84 15.61 -6.46 11.50
CA PHE A 84 16.08 -5.18 12.02
C PHE A 84 16.07 -5.09 13.55
N ILE A 85 15.76 -6.18 14.23
CA ILE A 85 15.72 -6.26 15.71
C ILE A 85 14.80 -5.17 16.29
N LEU A 86 13.69 -4.92 15.62
CA LEU A 86 12.73 -3.90 16.06
C LEU A 86 11.79 -4.50 17.11
N GLN A 87 11.76 -3.87 18.28
CA GLN A 87 10.94 -4.29 19.39
C GLN A 87 9.75 -3.34 19.56
N GLY A 88 8.60 -3.90 19.86
CA GLY A 88 7.38 -3.12 20.11
C GLY A 88 6.12 -3.83 19.68
N LYS A 89 5.00 -3.16 19.90
CA LYS A 89 3.70 -3.57 19.36
C LYS A 89 3.36 -2.67 18.19
N PHE A 90 3.10 -3.28 17.05
CA PHE A 90 2.73 -2.59 15.84
C PHE A 90 1.29 -2.93 15.48
N PHE A 91 0.57 -1.94 15.01
CA PHE A 91 -0.84 -2.07 14.63
C PHE A 91 -1.03 -1.55 13.22
N VAL A 92 -1.94 -2.14 12.49
CA VAL A 92 -2.41 -1.56 11.24
C VAL A 92 -3.17 -0.28 11.59
N TYR A 93 -2.62 0.83 11.15
CA TYR A 93 -3.16 2.15 11.43
C TYR A 93 -4.15 2.60 10.36
N ASP A 94 -3.86 2.27 9.11
CA ASP A 94 -4.63 2.69 7.94
C ASP A 94 -4.54 1.62 6.85
N LEU A 95 -5.65 1.34 6.19
CA LEU A 95 -5.69 0.53 4.98
C LEU A 95 -6.26 1.40 3.85
N LYS A 96 -5.47 1.62 2.82
CA LYS A 96 -5.86 2.41 1.66
C LYS A 96 -5.80 1.57 0.39
N ILE A 97 -6.89 1.55 -0.34
CA ILE A 97 -6.96 0.98 -1.68
C ILE A 97 -6.83 2.14 -2.67
N LYS A 98 -5.95 1.98 -3.65
CA LYS A 98 -5.73 2.98 -4.69
C LYS A 98 -5.98 2.37 -6.06
N LYS A 99 -6.80 3.03 -6.85
CA LYS A 99 -6.91 2.79 -8.29
C LYS A 99 -6.34 4.02 -9.01
N ILE A 100 -5.22 3.81 -9.68
CA ILE A 100 -4.48 4.87 -10.36
C ILE A 100 -4.76 4.75 -11.86
N PRO A 101 -5.38 5.74 -12.49
CA PRO A 101 -5.62 5.74 -13.94
C PRO A 101 -4.32 5.95 -14.71
N ILE A 102 -4.38 5.72 -16.03
CA ILE A 102 -3.26 6.02 -16.94
C ILE A 102 -2.91 7.50 -16.82
N GLY A 103 -1.62 7.80 -16.66
CA GLY A 103 -1.10 9.15 -16.44
C GLY A 103 -1.26 9.69 -15.02
N GLY A 104 -1.99 8.96 -14.16
CA GLY A 104 -2.11 9.28 -12.74
C GLY A 104 -0.87 8.90 -11.94
N GLY A 105 -0.82 9.35 -10.70
CA GLY A 105 0.25 9.02 -9.77
C GLY A 105 0.48 10.09 -8.73
N PHE A 106 1.43 9.84 -7.86
CA PHE A 106 1.90 10.81 -6.87
C PHE A 106 3.32 11.25 -7.26
N HIS A 107 3.45 12.43 -7.80
CA HIS A 107 4.68 12.89 -8.44
C HIS A 107 5.52 13.85 -7.59
N SER A 108 5.23 13.96 -6.30
CA SER A 108 5.98 14.80 -5.38
C SER A 108 6.69 13.96 -4.32
N TRP A 109 7.95 14.28 -4.06
CA TRP A 109 8.68 13.67 -2.95
C TRP A 109 8.02 14.04 -1.62
N HIS A 110 7.77 13.05 -0.78
CA HIS A 110 7.12 13.24 0.51
C HIS A 110 7.54 12.19 1.53
N TYR A 111 7.22 12.45 2.78
CA TYR A 111 7.34 11.50 3.87
C TYR A 111 5.94 11.04 4.30
N GLU A 112 5.77 9.76 4.53
CA GLU A 112 4.50 9.19 4.97
C GLU A 112 4.06 9.66 6.37
N ASN A 113 5.02 10.01 7.22
CA ASN A 113 4.81 10.52 8.57
C ASN A 113 4.98 12.05 8.69
N GLY A 114 4.89 12.78 7.60
CA GLY A 114 5.23 14.20 7.50
C GLY A 114 4.24 15.19 8.13
N ASN A 115 3.20 14.75 8.80
CA ASN A 115 2.22 15.62 9.46
C ASN A 115 1.68 15.01 10.76
N VAL A 116 0.98 15.82 11.56
CA VAL A 116 0.48 15.43 12.89
C VAL A 116 -0.45 14.19 12.82
N VAL A 117 -1.25 14.06 11.77
CA VAL A 117 -2.18 12.93 11.61
C VAL A 117 -1.43 11.63 11.33
N ASN A 118 -0.33 11.72 10.60
CA ASN A 118 0.42 10.55 10.13
C ASN A 118 1.72 10.29 10.92
N CYS A 119 2.02 11.09 11.94
CA CYS A 119 3.30 11.04 12.66
C CYS A 119 3.59 9.69 13.34
N LEU A 120 2.56 8.88 13.59
CA LEU A 120 2.70 7.54 14.18
C LEU A 120 2.97 6.43 13.16
N ARG A 121 2.98 6.74 11.86
CA ARG A 121 3.32 5.75 10.83
C ARG A 121 4.79 5.39 10.91
N GLN A 122 5.08 4.15 11.26
CA GLN A 122 6.45 3.62 11.34
C GLN A 122 6.83 2.87 10.06
N PHE A 123 5.86 2.21 9.44
CA PHE A 123 6.05 1.40 8.24
C PHE A 123 4.94 1.67 7.23
N VAL A 124 5.28 1.47 5.98
CA VAL A 124 4.33 1.39 4.88
C VAL A 124 4.47 0.01 4.25
N ILE A 125 3.36 -0.68 4.09
CA ILE A 125 3.29 -1.94 3.37
C ILE A 125 2.45 -1.69 2.13
N GLN A 126 2.93 -2.13 1.00
CA GLN A 126 2.28 -1.93 -0.28
C GLN A 126 2.10 -3.28 -0.98
N LEU A 127 0.90 -3.54 -1.47
CA LEU A 127 0.58 -4.71 -2.28
C LEU A 127 0.21 -4.23 -3.67
N TYR A 128 0.89 -4.75 -4.69
CA TYR A 128 0.55 -4.52 -6.08
C TYR A 128 -0.43 -5.57 -6.57
N LEU A 129 -1.65 -5.15 -6.92
CA LEU A 129 -2.71 -6.06 -7.35
C LEU A 129 -2.67 -6.39 -8.84
N ASN A 130 -1.96 -5.58 -9.63
CA ASN A 130 -1.74 -5.81 -11.05
C ASN A 130 -0.40 -5.21 -11.49
N ASP A 131 0.09 -5.65 -12.65
CA ASP A 131 1.34 -5.22 -13.26
C ASP A 131 1.25 -5.12 -14.80
N ASN A 132 0.03 -5.15 -15.34
CA ASN A 132 -0.24 -5.08 -16.77
C ASN A 132 -0.30 -3.65 -17.30
N PHE A 133 0.69 -2.84 -16.94
CA PHE A 133 0.83 -1.44 -17.33
C PHE A 133 2.31 -1.08 -17.44
N ASP A 134 2.59 0.01 -18.14
CA ASP A 134 3.94 0.57 -18.24
C ASP A 134 4.15 1.62 -17.13
N ALA A 135 5.38 1.71 -16.60
CA ALA A 135 5.77 2.63 -15.53
C ALA A 135 5.08 2.32 -14.17
N GLY A 136 4.79 3.32 -13.35
CA GLY A 136 4.12 3.15 -12.05
C GLY A 136 5.05 2.72 -10.92
N GLU A 137 6.35 2.88 -11.09
CA GLU A 137 7.36 2.53 -10.09
C GLU A 137 7.23 3.38 -8.82
N THR A 138 7.54 2.77 -7.69
CA THR A 138 7.74 3.49 -6.44
C THR A 138 9.21 3.86 -6.29
N GLU A 139 9.50 5.14 -6.18
CA GLU A 139 10.87 5.63 -6.05
C GLU A 139 11.19 6.04 -4.62
N PHE A 140 12.40 5.70 -4.19
CA PHE A 140 12.96 6.04 -2.89
C PHE A 140 14.21 6.91 -3.09
N LEU A 141 14.05 8.23 -2.88
CA LEU A 141 15.08 9.23 -3.20
C LEU A 141 16.39 8.96 -2.44
N HIS A 142 16.32 8.82 -1.14
CA HIS A 142 17.52 8.69 -0.30
C HIS A 142 18.19 7.32 -0.41
N GLN A 143 17.43 6.29 -0.72
CA GLN A 143 17.95 4.93 -0.93
C GLN A 143 18.41 4.69 -2.37
N HIS A 144 18.22 5.68 -3.27
CA HIS A 144 18.53 5.55 -4.71
C HIS A 144 17.95 4.28 -5.32
N ARG A 145 16.71 3.96 -4.93
CA ARG A 145 16.05 2.71 -5.31
C ARG A 145 14.71 2.98 -5.98
N ARG A 146 14.41 2.17 -6.98
CA ARG A 146 13.15 2.18 -7.72
C ARG A 146 12.58 0.76 -7.71
N GLU A 147 11.35 0.60 -7.23
CA GLU A 147 10.63 -0.66 -7.22
C GLU A 147 9.65 -0.70 -8.37
N ILE A 148 9.83 -1.69 -9.24
CA ILE A 148 8.91 -1.95 -10.35
C ILE A 148 7.75 -2.77 -9.80
N PRO A 149 6.49 -2.34 -10.01
CA PRO A 149 5.33 -3.11 -9.60
C PRO A 149 5.36 -4.52 -10.17
N LYS A 150 4.99 -5.48 -9.32
CA LYS A 150 4.74 -6.84 -9.75
C LYS A 150 3.55 -7.39 -8.99
N LYS A 151 2.61 -7.98 -9.72
CA LYS A 151 1.38 -8.55 -9.17
C LYS A 151 1.69 -9.58 -8.08
N GLY A 152 1.09 -9.37 -6.90
CA GLY A 152 1.25 -10.25 -5.75
C GLY A 152 2.47 -10.00 -4.85
N ASP A 153 3.26 -8.95 -5.16
CA ASP A 153 4.42 -8.56 -4.35
C ASP A 153 4.06 -7.45 -3.38
#